data_d07e3cd25801629fc64a34d47ce2dd55
#
_entry.id   d07e3cd25801629fc64a34d47ce2dd55
#
_cell.length_a   1.000
_cell.length_b   1.000
_cell.length_c   1.000
_cell.angle_alpha   90.00
_cell.angle_beta   90.00
_cell.angle_gamma   90.00
#
_symmetry.space_group_name_H-M   'P 1'
#
loop_
_entity.id
_entity.type
_entity.pdbx_description
1 polymer ?
#
loop_
_entity_poly.entity_id
_entity_poly.type
_entity_poly.pdbx_seq_one_letter_code
_entity_poly.pdbx_strand_id
1 'polypeptide(L)'
;RFFHGYYDCYCYLPLYVFCGQQLLCAYLRESHIDGAKHAAAILKLLVTKLRQKWPQVRIIFRGDSGFCRRRILNYCERAGVNYIVGLARNPVLERITEFLELAMKDSFIQTGLKQREVGEFAYASKSWSTERRVITRLEYGPQGNNPRYVVTNLQGEPKALYDDLYCQRGE
;
A
#
# COMPACT_ATOMS: atom_id res chain seq x y z
N ARG A 1 25.70 -7.78 -4.89
CA ARG A 1 24.79 -8.95 -5.00
C ARG A 1 24.60 -9.59 -3.62
N PHE A 2 23.45 -10.22 -3.41
CA PHE A 2 23.16 -11.05 -2.25
C PHE A 2 22.42 -12.31 -2.71
N PHE A 3 22.71 -13.45 -2.11
CA PHE A 3 22.06 -14.71 -2.45
C PHE A 3 20.59 -14.71 -1.98
N HIS A 4 19.68 -15.04 -2.86
CA HIS A 4 18.24 -15.13 -2.57
C HIS A 4 17.79 -16.59 -2.64
N GLY A 5 17.55 -17.20 -1.48
CA GLY A 5 17.24 -18.63 -1.36
C GLY A 5 16.00 -19.09 -2.13
N TYR A 6 15.01 -18.21 -2.34
CA TYR A 6 13.82 -18.56 -3.13
C TYR A 6 14.12 -18.71 -4.63
N TYR A 7 15.04 -17.87 -5.16
CA TYR A 7 15.43 -17.93 -6.58
C TYR A 7 16.71 -18.73 -6.81
N ASP A 8 17.33 -19.25 -5.75
CA ASP A 8 18.58 -20.00 -5.76
C ASP A 8 19.69 -19.30 -6.57
N CYS A 9 19.77 -17.99 -6.46
CA CYS A 9 20.77 -17.20 -7.19
C CYS A 9 21.14 -15.90 -6.46
N TYR A 10 22.25 -15.32 -6.91
CA TYR A 10 22.63 -13.97 -6.49
C TYR A 10 21.84 -12.92 -7.25
N CYS A 11 21.13 -12.07 -6.54
CA CYS A 11 20.29 -11.03 -7.14
C CYS A 11 20.62 -9.62 -6.65
N TYR A 12 20.09 -8.64 -7.34
CA TYR A 12 19.95 -7.25 -6.92
C TYR A 12 18.50 -6.98 -6.53
N LEU A 13 18.25 -5.83 -5.89
CA LEU A 13 16.91 -5.34 -5.56
C LEU A 13 16.66 -4.02 -6.30
N PRO A 14 16.29 -4.05 -7.58
CA PRO A 14 16.00 -2.83 -8.31
C PRO A 14 14.74 -2.15 -7.76
N LEU A 15 14.73 -0.81 -7.77
CA LEU A 15 13.54 -0.01 -7.51
C LEU A 15 13.08 0.59 -8.82
N TYR A 16 11.87 0.25 -9.22
CA TYR A 16 11.21 0.82 -10.39
C TYR A 16 10.09 1.75 -9.97
N VAL A 17 9.97 2.87 -10.65
CA VAL A 17 8.84 3.80 -10.50
C VAL A 17 8.23 4.03 -11.87
N PHE A 18 6.93 3.80 -11.96
CA PHE A 18 6.16 3.96 -13.18
C PHE A 18 5.07 5.03 -13.02
N CYS A 19 4.67 5.62 -14.14
CA CYS A 19 3.44 6.39 -14.31
C CYS A 19 2.67 5.79 -15.50
N GLY A 20 1.62 5.03 -15.22
CA GLY A 20 1.03 4.15 -16.22
C GLY A 20 2.10 3.20 -16.75
N GLN A 21 2.27 3.15 -18.05
CA GLN A 21 3.30 2.33 -18.73
C GLN A 21 4.67 3.00 -18.84
N GLN A 22 4.81 4.25 -18.40
CA GLN A 22 6.07 5.02 -18.51
C GLN A 22 6.99 4.76 -17.32
N LEU A 23 8.18 4.24 -17.59
CA LEU A 23 9.23 4.09 -16.58
C LEU A 23 9.84 5.45 -16.25
N LEU A 24 9.59 5.95 -15.02
CA LEU A 24 10.14 7.22 -14.55
C LEU A 24 11.51 7.06 -13.89
N CYS A 25 11.76 5.94 -13.25
CA CYS A 25 13.02 5.67 -12.56
C CYS A 25 13.29 4.16 -12.51
N ALA A 26 14.54 3.79 -12.82
CA ALA A 26 15.09 2.48 -12.53
C ALA A 26 16.36 2.68 -11.70
N TYR A 27 16.38 2.19 -10.47
CA TYR A 27 17.51 2.33 -9.57
C TYR A 27 17.97 0.97 -9.04
N LEU A 28 19.15 0.54 -9.48
CA LEU A 28 19.72 -0.73 -9.06
C LEU A 28 20.28 -0.62 -7.64
N ARG A 29 19.92 -1.58 -6.80
CA ARG A 29 20.31 -1.63 -5.38
C ARG A 29 20.81 -3.02 -5.00
N GLU A 30 21.53 -3.06 -3.92
CA GLU A 30 21.90 -4.31 -3.27
C GLU A 30 20.67 -4.99 -2.68
N SER A 31 20.61 -6.31 -2.74
CA SER A 31 19.42 -7.08 -2.33
C SER A 31 19.28 -7.29 -0.82
N HIS A 32 20.31 -7.01 -0.02
CA HIS A 32 20.29 -7.18 1.44
C HIS A 32 19.75 -5.95 2.22
N ILE A 33 19.30 -4.92 1.51
CA ILE A 33 18.77 -3.69 2.12
C ILE A 33 17.25 -3.72 2.23
N ASP A 34 16.70 -2.83 3.08
CA ASP A 34 15.24 -2.60 3.13
C ASP A 34 14.71 -2.22 1.74
N GLY A 35 13.61 -2.86 1.31
CA GLY A 35 12.99 -2.62 0.01
C GLY A 35 12.54 -1.17 -0.21
N ALA A 36 12.26 -0.41 0.85
CA ALA A 36 11.92 1.01 0.77
C ALA A 36 13.13 1.96 0.89
N LYS A 37 14.35 1.44 1.11
CA LYS A 37 15.56 2.28 1.16
C LYS A 37 15.68 3.07 -0.14
N HIS A 38 15.99 4.36 -0.04
CA HIS A 38 16.05 5.35 -1.12
C HIS A 38 14.69 5.78 -1.73
N ALA A 39 13.59 5.05 -1.52
CA ALA A 39 12.29 5.37 -2.13
C ALA A 39 11.80 6.79 -1.81
N ALA A 40 11.96 7.25 -0.55
CA ALA A 40 11.57 8.61 -0.18
C ALA A 40 12.40 9.70 -0.90
N ALA A 41 13.67 9.47 -1.14
CA ALA A 41 14.54 10.42 -1.85
C ALA A 41 14.19 10.46 -3.35
N ILE A 42 13.96 9.30 -3.95
CA ILE A 42 13.53 9.18 -5.35
C ILE A 42 12.16 9.83 -5.55
N LEU A 43 11.20 9.56 -4.66
CA LEU A 43 9.88 10.20 -4.71
C LEU A 43 9.99 11.73 -4.64
N LYS A 44 10.80 12.25 -3.71
CA LYS A 44 11.05 13.68 -3.60
C LYS A 44 11.64 14.28 -4.89
N LEU A 45 12.63 13.62 -5.48
CA LEU A 45 13.24 14.04 -6.74
C LEU A 45 12.22 14.07 -7.88
N LEU A 46 11.43 13.02 -8.04
CA LEU A 46 10.41 12.92 -9.10
C LEU A 46 9.33 13.99 -8.92
N VAL A 47 8.79 14.16 -7.71
CA VAL A 47 7.79 15.20 -7.42
C VAL A 47 8.33 16.59 -7.75
N THR A 48 9.57 16.89 -7.35
CA THR A 48 10.21 18.17 -7.65
C THR A 48 10.33 18.38 -9.16
N LYS A 49 10.82 17.39 -9.90
CA LYS A 49 10.98 17.47 -11.36
C LYS A 49 9.65 17.60 -12.10
N LEU A 50 8.64 16.85 -11.72
CA LEU A 50 7.32 16.90 -12.30
C LEU A 50 6.68 18.30 -12.09
N ARG A 51 6.77 18.86 -10.88
CA ARG A 51 6.21 20.17 -10.57
C ARG A 51 6.98 21.34 -11.18
N GLN A 52 8.27 21.20 -11.47
CA GLN A 52 9.00 22.18 -12.28
C GLN A 52 8.40 22.33 -13.67
N LYS A 53 7.95 21.23 -14.28
CA LYS A 53 7.35 21.25 -15.62
C LYS A 53 5.84 21.49 -15.58
N TRP A 54 5.16 20.95 -14.58
CA TRP A 54 3.70 21.02 -14.40
C TRP A 54 3.38 21.42 -12.94
N PRO A 55 3.39 22.72 -12.61
CA PRO A 55 3.24 23.19 -11.22
C PRO A 55 1.98 22.69 -10.50
N GLN A 56 0.87 22.54 -11.23
CA GLN A 56 -0.45 22.15 -10.70
C GLN A 56 -0.74 20.64 -10.84
N VAL A 57 0.24 19.82 -11.22
CA VAL A 57 0.01 18.39 -11.41
C VAL A 57 -0.43 17.70 -10.12
N ARG A 58 -1.53 16.97 -10.19
CA ARG A 58 -1.97 16.09 -9.11
C ARG A 58 -1.16 14.79 -9.17
N ILE A 59 -0.45 14.52 -8.10
CA ILE A 59 0.39 13.31 -7.98
C ILE A 59 -0.24 12.38 -6.94
N ILE A 60 -0.38 11.10 -7.31
CA ILE A 60 -0.82 10.03 -6.42
C ILE A 60 0.29 8.99 -6.36
N PHE A 61 0.86 8.81 -5.18
CA PHE A 61 1.84 7.76 -4.91
C PHE A 61 1.12 6.46 -4.57
N ARG A 62 1.41 5.38 -5.31
CA ARG A 62 0.92 4.03 -5.04
C ARG A 62 2.09 3.10 -4.73
N GLY A 63 1.90 2.22 -3.76
CA GLY A 63 2.91 1.24 -3.37
C GLY A 63 2.33 0.07 -2.58
N ASP A 64 3.06 -1.01 -2.49
CA ASP A 64 2.73 -2.12 -1.60
C ASP A 64 3.08 -1.79 -0.13
N SER A 65 2.87 -2.76 0.76
CA SER A 65 3.14 -2.59 2.19
C SER A 65 4.63 -2.38 2.52
N GLY A 66 5.53 -2.78 1.64
CA GLY A 66 6.95 -2.51 1.75
C GLY A 66 7.28 -1.02 1.75
N PHE A 67 6.46 -0.22 1.08
CA PHE A 67 6.63 1.24 1.00
C PHE A 67 5.83 2.03 2.05
N CYS A 68 5.07 1.37 2.92
CA CYS A 68 4.37 2.01 4.03
C CYS A 68 5.36 2.44 5.13
N ARG A 69 6.11 3.49 4.87
CA ARG A 69 7.11 4.03 5.79
C ARG A 69 6.73 5.45 6.22
N ARG A 70 6.79 5.73 7.52
CA ARG A 70 6.49 7.05 8.09
C ARG A 70 7.15 8.19 7.30
N ARG A 71 8.41 8.02 6.89
CA ARG A 71 9.15 9.04 6.13
C ARG A 71 8.50 9.35 4.78
N ILE A 72 7.97 8.33 4.09
CA ILE A 72 7.28 8.49 2.79
C ILE A 72 5.94 9.17 3.01
N LEU A 73 5.11 8.68 3.93
CA LEU A 73 3.78 9.23 4.21
C LEU A 73 3.87 10.70 4.65
N ASN A 74 4.73 11.00 5.62
CA ASN A 74 4.95 12.38 6.08
C ASN A 74 5.47 13.31 4.98
N TYR A 75 6.29 12.81 4.06
CA TYR A 75 6.72 13.59 2.90
C TYR A 75 5.54 13.89 1.98
N CYS A 76 4.74 12.88 1.65
CA CYS A 76 3.55 13.06 0.80
C CYS A 76 2.61 14.12 1.37
N GLU A 77 2.29 14.03 2.66
CA GLU A 77 1.39 14.97 3.35
C GLU A 77 1.93 16.40 3.31
N ARG A 78 3.20 16.59 3.65
CA ARG A 78 3.83 17.92 3.62
C ARG A 78 3.97 18.50 2.22
N ALA A 79 4.16 17.65 1.22
CA ALA A 79 4.35 18.05 -0.17
C ALA A 79 3.03 18.12 -0.96
N GLY A 80 1.86 17.89 -0.33
CA GLY A 80 0.59 17.86 -1.05
C GLY A 80 0.55 16.78 -2.13
N VAL A 81 1.16 15.62 -1.86
CA VAL A 81 1.10 14.43 -2.71
C VAL A 81 0.06 13.50 -2.11
N ASN A 82 -0.89 13.07 -2.92
CA ASN A 82 -1.83 12.03 -2.50
C ASN A 82 -1.14 10.67 -2.49
N TYR A 83 -1.67 9.75 -1.68
CA TYR A 83 -1.13 8.38 -1.66
C TYR A 83 -2.21 7.35 -1.35
N ILE A 84 -1.97 6.12 -1.81
CA ILE A 84 -2.63 4.90 -1.36
C ILE A 84 -1.60 3.77 -1.33
N VAL A 85 -1.32 3.26 -0.14
CA VAL A 85 -0.18 2.35 0.11
C VAL A 85 -0.64 1.16 0.93
N GLY A 86 -0.23 -0.04 0.55
CA GLY A 86 -0.48 -1.24 1.33
C GLY A 86 -0.01 -1.07 2.78
N LEU A 87 -0.75 -1.63 3.72
CA LEU A 87 -0.40 -1.65 5.13
C LEU A 87 -0.29 -3.10 5.59
N ALA A 88 0.85 -3.47 6.14
CA ALA A 88 1.08 -4.83 6.62
C ALA A 88 0.15 -5.19 7.78
N ARG A 89 -0.35 -6.41 7.79
CA ARG A 89 -1.14 -6.97 8.90
C ARG A 89 -0.39 -6.83 10.22
N ASN A 90 -1.14 -6.55 11.26
CA ASN A 90 -0.64 -6.56 12.61
C ASN A 90 -1.81 -6.82 13.60
N PRO A 91 -1.52 -7.23 14.85
CA PRO A 91 -2.56 -7.61 15.82
C PRO A 91 -3.56 -6.49 16.15
N VAL A 92 -3.19 -5.22 16.00
CA VAL A 92 -4.13 -4.11 16.26
C VAL A 92 -5.15 -4.01 15.14
N LEU A 93 -4.71 -4.08 13.87
CA LEU A 93 -5.61 -4.08 12.71
C LEU A 93 -6.55 -5.29 12.73
N GLU A 94 -6.02 -6.46 13.06
CA GLU A 94 -6.80 -7.69 13.16
C GLU A 94 -7.89 -7.59 14.23
N ARG A 95 -7.57 -7.01 15.39
CA ARG A 95 -8.56 -6.78 16.45
C ARG A 95 -9.67 -5.80 16.03
N ILE A 96 -9.33 -4.77 15.25
CA ILE A 96 -10.33 -3.80 14.75
C ILE A 96 -11.33 -4.48 13.81
N THR A 97 -10.88 -5.44 13.00
CA THR A 97 -11.71 -6.10 11.99
C THR A 97 -12.30 -7.44 12.45
N GLU A 98 -11.90 -7.95 13.61
CA GLU A 98 -12.24 -9.29 14.11
C GLU A 98 -13.74 -9.58 14.11
N PHE A 99 -14.55 -8.65 14.61
CA PHE A 99 -16.01 -8.84 14.67
C PHE A 99 -16.62 -9.06 13.27
N LEU A 100 -16.19 -8.25 12.31
CA LEU A 100 -16.68 -8.37 10.93
C LEU A 100 -16.16 -9.65 10.25
N GLU A 101 -14.92 -10.02 10.52
CA GLU A 101 -14.32 -11.27 10.01
C GLU A 101 -15.05 -12.52 10.54
N LEU A 102 -15.47 -12.52 11.81
CA LEU A 102 -16.25 -13.59 12.39
C LEU A 102 -17.66 -13.67 11.74
N ALA A 103 -18.33 -12.54 11.57
CA ALA A 103 -19.63 -12.50 10.90
C ALA A 103 -19.55 -13.01 9.45
N MET A 104 -18.49 -12.67 8.72
CA MET A 104 -18.26 -13.16 7.36
C MET A 104 -17.98 -14.67 7.33
N LYS A 105 -17.25 -15.18 8.31
CA LYS A 105 -17.03 -16.61 8.48
C LYS A 105 -18.35 -17.35 8.67
N ASP A 106 -19.21 -16.88 9.57
CA ASP A 106 -20.50 -17.48 9.85
C ASP A 106 -21.41 -17.46 8.61
N SER A 107 -21.44 -16.34 7.89
CA SER A 107 -22.16 -16.24 6.63
C SER A 107 -21.64 -17.22 5.57
N PHE A 108 -20.32 -17.38 5.46
CA PHE A 108 -19.73 -18.37 4.55
C PHE A 108 -20.09 -19.80 4.93
N ILE A 109 -20.09 -20.14 6.22
CA ILE A 109 -20.49 -21.48 6.70
C ILE A 109 -21.96 -21.78 6.36
N GLN A 110 -22.82 -20.79 6.49
CA GLN A 110 -24.26 -20.95 6.20
C GLN A 110 -24.57 -21.02 4.71
N THR A 111 -23.88 -20.24 3.88
CA THR A 111 -24.25 -20.07 2.47
C THR A 111 -23.34 -20.81 1.49
N GLY A 112 -22.13 -21.16 1.89
CA GLY A 112 -21.07 -21.67 1.01
C GLY A 112 -20.52 -20.63 0.04
N LEU A 113 -21.00 -19.39 0.08
CA LEU A 113 -20.62 -18.33 -0.85
C LEU A 113 -19.49 -17.47 -0.27
N LYS A 114 -18.50 -17.18 -1.11
CA LYS A 114 -17.41 -16.26 -0.74
C LYS A 114 -17.97 -14.92 -0.29
N GLN A 115 -17.54 -14.47 0.87
CA GLN A 115 -17.87 -13.17 1.43
C GLN A 115 -16.79 -12.15 1.10
N ARG A 116 -17.18 -10.91 0.82
CA ARG A 116 -16.25 -9.80 0.57
C ARG A 116 -16.86 -8.47 1.01
N GLU A 117 -16.14 -7.77 1.88
CA GLU A 117 -16.50 -6.45 2.38
C GLU A 117 -15.34 -5.48 2.26
N VAL A 118 -15.67 -4.21 1.97
CA VAL A 118 -14.70 -3.12 1.97
C VAL A 118 -15.22 -2.03 2.91
N GLY A 119 -14.40 -1.67 3.88
CA GLY A 119 -14.73 -0.65 4.88
C GLY A 119 -13.53 0.26 5.15
N GLU A 120 -13.70 1.17 6.10
CA GLU A 120 -12.64 2.08 6.50
C GLU A 120 -12.70 2.42 7.99
N PHE A 121 -11.56 2.84 8.52
CA PHE A 121 -11.41 3.32 9.88
C PHE A 121 -10.19 4.22 10.03
N ALA A 122 -10.13 4.98 11.11
CA ALA A 122 -8.93 5.73 11.49
C ALA A 122 -7.97 4.82 12.26
N TYR A 123 -6.69 4.90 11.95
CA TYR A 123 -5.65 4.10 12.60
C TYR A 123 -4.36 4.89 12.76
N ALA A 124 -3.70 4.71 13.90
CA ALA A 124 -2.36 5.20 14.17
C ALA A 124 -1.42 4.05 14.54
N SER A 125 -0.37 3.85 13.76
CA SER A 125 0.76 3.01 14.19
C SER A 125 1.54 3.69 15.31
N LYS A 126 2.19 2.93 16.19
CA LYS A 126 3.06 3.47 17.27
C LYS A 126 4.12 4.47 16.77
N SER A 127 4.54 4.34 15.51
CA SER A 127 5.55 5.22 14.90
C SER A 127 4.97 6.45 14.20
N TRP A 128 3.65 6.56 14.10
CA TRP A 128 2.97 7.68 13.44
C TRP A 128 2.63 8.79 14.44
N SER A 129 2.75 10.03 14.01
CA SER A 129 2.39 11.19 14.83
C SER A 129 0.90 11.52 14.80
N THR A 130 0.18 11.00 13.81
CA THR A 130 -1.25 11.28 13.57
C THR A 130 -1.96 10.02 13.11
N GLU A 131 -3.27 9.97 13.35
CA GLU A 131 -4.12 8.96 12.73
C GLU A 131 -4.23 9.19 11.22
N ARG A 132 -4.41 8.09 10.49
CA ARG A 132 -4.62 8.09 9.05
C ARG A 132 -5.80 7.21 8.69
N ARG A 133 -6.45 7.55 7.60
CA ARG A 133 -7.51 6.75 7.00
C ARG A 133 -6.93 5.42 6.52
N VAL A 134 -7.51 4.33 6.97
CA VAL A 134 -7.19 2.97 6.52
C VAL A 134 -8.43 2.38 5.89
N ILE A 135 -8.30 1.92 4.66
CA ILE A 135 -9.31 1.12 3.97
C ILE A 135 -8.95 -0.35 4.18
N THR A 136 -9.93 -1.14 4.56
CA THR A 136 -9.79 -2.59 4.69
C THR A 136 -10.64 -3.30 3.64
N ARG A 137 -10.08 -4.33 3.01
CA ARG A 137 -10.82 -5.30 2.23
C ARG A 137 -10.72 -6.63 2.96
N LEU A 138 -11.85 -7.11 3.44
CA LEU A 138 -11.99 -8.40 4.09
C LEU A 138 -12.59 -9.40 3.09
N GLU A 139 -12.04 -10.58 3.05
CA GLU A 139 -12.57 -11.71 2.27
C GLU A 139 -12.53 -12.96 3.13
N TYR A 140 -13.59 -13.75 3.04
CA TYR A 140 -13.64 -15.09 3.60
C TYR A 140 -14.16 -16.09 2.56
N GLY A 141 -13.46 -17.18 2.39
CA GLY A 141 -13.79 -18.20 1.39
C GLY A 141 -13.17 -19.57 1.75
N PRO A 142 -13.08 -20.50 0.79
CA PRO A 142 -12.55 -21.86 1.04
C PRO A 142 -11.12 -21.88 1.61
N GLN A 143 -10.32 -20.84 1.33
CA GLN A 143 -8.95 -20.70 1.86
C GLN A 143 -8.90 -19.97 3.21
N GLY A 144 -10.08 -19.69 3.81
CA GLY A 144 -10.20 -18.93 5.05
C GLY A 144 -10.16 -17.41 4.87
N ASN A 145 -9.75 -16.72 5.93
CA ASN A 145 -9.73 -15.26 6.02
C ASN A 145 -8.55 -14.64 5.28
N ASN A 146 -8.82 -13.61 4.49
CA ASN A 146 -7.80 -12.87 3.73
C ASN A 146 -7.99 -11.36 3.84
N PRO A 147 -7.71 -10.76 5.01
CA PRO A 147 -7.78 -9.31 5.17
C PRO A 147 -6.64 -8.60 4.46
N ARG A 148 -6.95 -7.45 3.88
CA ARG A 148 -5.99 -6.53 3.28
C ARG A 148 -6.26 -5.12 3.77
N TYR A 149 -5.21 -4.36 4.02
CA TYR A 149 -5.29 -3.01 4.53
C TYR A 149 -4.47 -2.08 3.65
N VAL A 150 -4.99 -0.89 3.39
CA VAL A 150 -4.27 0.19 2.72
C VAL A 150 -4.45 1.50 3.49
N VAL A 151 -3.40 2.29 3.58
CA VAL A 151 -3.44 3.63 4.17
C VAL A 151 -3.49 4.67 3.07
N THR A 152 -4.30 5.71 3.24
CA THR A 152 -4.50 6.74 2.22
C THR A 152 -4.83 8.10 2.82
N ASN A 153 -4.52 9.18 2.11
CA ASN A 153 -5.03 10.53 2.35
C ASN A 153 -6.03 10.98 1.28
N LEU A 154 -6.42 10.07 0.39
CA LEU A 154 -7.43 10.35 -0.63
C LEU A 154 -8.83 10.42 -0.03
N GLN A 155 -9.67 11.29 -0.59
CA GLN A 155 -11.09 11.32 -0.36
C GLN A 155 -11.80 10.48 -1.41
N GLY A 156 -13.00 9.99 -1.08
CA GLY A 156 -13.82 9.18 -1.99
C GLY A 156 -14.27 7.87 -1.35
N GLU A 157 -15.04 7.12 -2.10
CA GLU A 157 -15.65 5.87 -1.66
C GLU A 157 -14.57 4.78 -1.47
N PRO A 158 -14.52 4.07 -0.32
CA PRO A 158 -13.47 3.11 0.01
C PRO A 158 -13.29 2.00 -1.02
N LYS A 159 -14.42 1.46 -1.51
CA LYS A 159 -14.40 0.36 -2.47
C LYS A 159 -13.78 0.79 -3.81
N ALA A 160 -14.15 1.96 -4.32
CA ALA A 160 -13.58 2.51 -5.56
C ALA A 160 -12.09 2.80 -5.41
N LEU A 161 -11.67 3.39 -4.28
CA LEU A 161 -10.25 3.63 -4.01
C LEU A 161 -9.44 2.33 -3.92
N TYR A 162 -10.02 1.28 -3.35
CA TYR A 162 -9.35 -0.01 -3.25
C TYR A 162 -9.31 -0.74 -4.60
N ASP A 163 -10.46 -0.91 -5.26
CA ASP A 163 -10.57 -1.74 -6.47
C ASP A 163 -10.00 -1.04 -7.71
N ASP A 164 -10.42 0.22 -7.95
CA ASP A 164 -10.13 0.92 -9.19
C ASP A 164 -8.82 1.70 -9.15
N LEU A 165 -8.27 1.96 -7.95
CA LEU A 165 -7.01 2.69 -7.85
C LEU A 165 -5.89 1.83 -7.25
N TYR A 166 -6.09 1.21 -6.07
CA TYR A 166 -5.02 0.46 -5.43
C TYR A 166 -4.69 -0.84 -6.14
N CYS A 167 -5.71 -1.61 -6.56
CA CYS A 167 -5.52 -2.90 -7.22
C CYS A 167 -4.89 -2.78 -8.60
N GLN A 168 -5.10 -1.67 -9.30
CA GLN A 168 -4.55 -1.36 -10.62
C GLN A 168 -3.04 -1.03 -10.64
N ARG A 169 -2.32 -1.19 -9.54
CA ARG A 169 -0.90 -0.79 -9.46
C ARG A 169 0.09 -1.72 -10.17
N GLY A 170 -0.37 -2.86 -10.65
CA GLY A 170 0.47 -3.88 -11.30
C GLY A 170 0.12 -4.15 -12.76
N GLU A 171 -0.79 -3.35 -13.32
CA GLU A 171 -1.23 -3.44 -14.71
C GLU A 171 -0.48 -2.51 -15.63
#